data_4152d2d0e61e8da82fc42ce3df1ee644
#
_entry.id   4152d2d0e61e8da82fc42ce3df1ee644
#
_cell.length_a   1.000
_cell.length_b   1.000
_cell.length_c   1.000
_cell.angle_alpha   90.00
_cell.angle_beta   90.00
_cell.angle_gamma   90.00
#
_symmetry.space_group_name_H-M   'P 1'
#
loop_
_entity.id
_entity.type
_entity.pdbx_description
1 polymer ?
#
loop_
_entity_poly.entity_id
_entity_poly.type
_entity_poly.pdbx_seq_one_letter_code
_entity_poly.pdbx_strand_id
1 'polypeptide(L)'
;AMDTKSVNGKMHVEQMSGEPCKEFRNGDQTTTLISTENGKVIEIIHNVMTPQPYNRMYQLTGTKGFANKYPVEGYALSSQELAKAGVTPSADDLSGHSYLSGKDREALEKANESPIITKYEKQAKEVGGHGGMDFIMDSRLVYCLQNGLPLDIDVYDLAEWCCLAELGSISMDNGNIPVEVPDFTRGEWNKIKGFRHAYASPADEAQANADAIAFTNQLKEKGKKYWEKVDKAAKKK
;
A
#
# COMPACT_ATOMS: atom_id res chain seq x y z
N ALA A 1 -18.25 4.38 -3.02
CA ALA A 1 -18.38 3.03 -2.42
C ALA A 1 -19.79 2.51 -2.59
N MET A 2 -19.93 1.20 -2.52
CA MET A 2 -21.22 0.50 -2.60
C MET A 2 -21.16 -0.73 -1.69
N ASP A 3 -22.23 -0.99 -0.95
CA ASP A 3 -22.34 -2.17 -0.10
C ASP A 3 -23.44 -3.13 -0.58
N THR A 4 -23.32 -4.37 -0.13
CA THR A 4 -24.34 -5.41 -0.30
C THR A 4 -24.75 -5.91 1.07
N LYS A 5 -26.03 -5.76 1.39
CA LYS A 5 -26.64 -6.30 2.62
C LYS A 5 -27.53 -7.46 2.25
N SER A 6 -27.07 -8.66 2.54
CA SER A 6 -27.82 -9.89 2.23
C SER A 6 -28.66 -10.37 3.40
N VAL A 7 -29.61 -11.22 3.09
CA VAL A 7 -30.39 -11.94 4.13
C VAL A 7 -29.48 -12.81 4.97
N ASN A 8 -28.43 -13.38 4.37
CA ASN A 8 -27.48 -14.24 5.09
C ASN A 8 -26.68 -13.48 6.15
N GLY A 9 -26.27 -12.23 5.88
CA GLY A 9 -25.59 -11.40 6.87
C GLY A 9 -26.45 -11.13 8.09
N LYS A 10 -27.73 -10.80 7.88
CA LYS A 10 -28.69 -10.64 8.97
C LYS A 10 -28.84 -11.92 9.80
N MET A 11 -29.07 -13.05 9.15
CA MET A 11 -29.19 -14.36 9.82
C MET A 11 -27.92 -14.69 10.63
N HIS A 12 -26.74 -14.39 10.10
CA HIS A 12 -25.49 -14.63 10.82
C HIS A 12 -25.37 -13.78 12.10
N VAL A 13 -25.71 -12.50 12.02
CA VAL A 13 -25.74 -11.64 13.21
C VAL A 13 -26.72 -12.15 14.26
N GLU A 14 -27.91 -12.56 13.86
CA GLU A 14 -28.91 -13.15 14.75
C GLU A 14 -28.40 -14.44 15.43
N GLN A 15 -27.72 -15.31 14.66
CA GLN A 15 -27.12 -16.53 15.19
C GLN A 15 -26.00 -16.27 16.20
N MET A 16 -25.17 -15.27 15.94
CA MET A 16 -24.03 -14.93 16.80
C MET A 16 -24.45 -14.20 18.06
N SER A 17 -25.43 -13.32 17.99
CA SER A 17 -25.88 -12.51 19.12
C SER A 17 -26.95 -13.21 19.99
N GLY A 18 -27.67 -14.17 19.43
CA GLY A 18 -28.84 -14.76 20.04
C GLY A 18 -30.08 -13.85 20.10
N GLU A 19 -30.00 -12.67 19.46
CA GLU A 19 -31.05 -11.65 19.48
C GLU A 19 -31.52 -11.33 18.06
N PRO A 20 -32.79 -10.98 17.87
CA PRO A 20 -33.30 -10.56 16.56
C PRO A 20 -32.56 -9.33 16.04
N CYS A 21 -31.96 -9.43 14.87
CA CYS A 21 -31.29 -8.31 14.23
C CYS A 21 -32.31 -7.47 13.44
N LYS A 22 -32.69 -6.33 13.99
CA LYS A 22 -33.58 -5.40 13.31
C LYS A 22 -32.86 -4.62 12.21
N GLU A 23 -31.64 -4.23 12.49
CA GLU A 23 -30.82 -3.42 11.59
C GLU A 23 -29.34 -3.75 11.84
N PHE A 24 -28.54 -3.83 10.78
CA PHE A 24 -27.09 -3.84 10.87
C PHE A 24 -26.49 -2.84 9.89
N ARG A 25 -25.47 -2.13 10.33
CA ARG A 25 -24.90 -0.99 9.62
C ARG A 25 -23.97 -1.43 8.48
N ASN A 26 -23.10 -2.36 8.76
CA ASN A 26 -22.08 -2.80 7.79
C ASN A 26 -22.68 -3.71 6.72
N GLY A 27 -22.25 -3.56 5.47
CA GLY A 27 -22.56 -4.51 4.41
C GLY A 27 -21.84 -5.84 4.60
N ASP A 28 -22.35 -6.89 4.00
CA ASP A 28 -21.67 -8.19 3.94
C ASP A 28 -20.39 -8.08 3.11
N GLN A 29 -20.49 -7.31 2.04
CA GLN A 29 -19.39 -6.95 1.17
C GLN A 29 -19.52 -5.46 0.80
N THR A 30 -18.40 -4.76 0.87
CA THR A 30 -18.29 -3.38 0.39
C THR A 30 -17.25 -3.33 -0.71
N THR A 31 -17.59 -2.67 -1.82
CA THR A 31 -16.67 -2.39 -2.92
C THR A 31 -16.46 -0.90 -3.02
N THR A 32 -15.21 -0.48 -2.99
CA THR A 32 -14.82 0.94 -3.11
C THR A 32 -13.89 1.09 -4.30
N LEU A 33 -14.23 2.01 -5.20
CA LEU A 33 -13.37 2.42 -6.31
C LEU A 33 -12.77 3.79 -5.99
N ILE A 34 -11.46 3.89 -6.14
CA ILE A 34 -10.71 5.13 -5.88
C ILE A 34 -9.98 5.52 -7.15
N SER A 35 -10.24 6.74 -7.64
CA SER A 35 -9.46 7.35 -8.71
C SER A 35 -8.36 8.20 -8.10
N THR A 36 -7.12 8.03 -8.53
CA THR A 36 -6.00 8.83 -8.06
C THR A 36 -5.72 9.99 -9.01
N GLU A 37 -5.10 11.04 -8.51
CA GLU A 37 -4.65 12.21 -9.31
C GLU A 37 -3.77 11.81 -10.51
N ASN A 38 -2.99 10.74 -10.35
CA ASN A 38 -2.11 10.22 -11.41
C ASN A 38 -2.83 9.26 -12.38
N GLY A 39 -4.17 9.20 -12.37
CA GLY A 39 -4.97 8.38 -13.29
C GLY A 39 -4.92 6.88 -13.00
N LYS A 40 -4.49 6.46 -11.81
CA LYS A 40 -4.60 5.06 -11.38
C LYS A 40 -5.97 4.83 -10.75
N VAL A 41 -6.47 3.61 -10.85
CA VAL A 41 -7.69 3.15 -10.18
C VAL A 41 -7.32 2.08 -9.17
N ILE A 42 -7.82 2.23 -7.95
CA ILE A 42 -7.68 1.24 -6.87
C ILE A 42 -9.06 0.69 -6.57
N GLU A 43 -9.20 -0.62 -6.57
CA GLU A 43 -10.40 -1.30 -6.10
C GLU A 43 -10.11 -1.97 -4.76
N ILE A 44 -10.97 -1.68 -3.79
CA ILE A 44 -10.92 -2.31 -2.46
C ILE A 44 -12.21 -3.10 -2.28
N ILE A 45 -12.09 -4.40 -2.03
CA ILE A 45 -13.21 -5.28 -1.70
C ILE A 45 -13.05 -5.70 -0.23
N HIS A 46 -14.00 -5.32 0.60
CA HIS A 46 -14.09 -5.76 1.99
C HIS A 46 -15.25 -6.73 2.15
N ASN A 47 -14.94 -8.00 2.30
CA ASN A 47 -15.91 -9.08 2.44
C ASN A 47 -15.72 -9.76 3.80
N VAL A 48 -16.75 -9.75 4.65
CA VAL A 48 -16.68 -10.25 6.02
C VAL A 48 -17.66 -11.37 6.30
N MET A 49 -18.64 -11.60 5.42
CA MET A 49 -19.79 -12.46 5.73
C MET A 49 -19.93 -13.67 4.83
N THR A 50 -19.22 -13.71 3.70
CA THR A 50 -19.37 -14.82 2.75
C THR A 50 -18.22 -15.81 2.89
N PRO A 51 -18.50 -17.14 2.95
CA PRO A 51 -17.44 -18.13 2.97
C PRO A 51 -16.62 -18.08 1.69
N GLN A 52 -15.32 -17.90 1.84
CA GLN A 52 -14.37 -17.97 0.74
C GLN A 52 -12.98 -18.35 1.26
N PRO A 53 -12.14 -18.97 0.42
CA PRO A 53 -10.74 -19.17 0.76
C PRO A 53 -10.06 -17.83 1.08
N TYR A 54 -9.07 -17.87 1.97
CA TYR A 54 -8.28 -16.69 2.30
C TYR A 54 -7.70 -16.04 1.03
N ASN A 55 -8.06 -14.79 0.83
CA ASN A 55 -7.68 -14.06 -0.37
C ASN A 55 -7.59 -12.55 -0.05
N ARG A 56 -6.44 -11.95 -0.32
CA ARG A 56 -6.25 -10.50 -0.23
C ARG A 56 -6.37 -9.80 -1.58
N MET A 57 -6.64 -10.53 -2.65
CA MET A 57 -6.74 -10.01 -4.02
C MET A 57 -5.63 -9.03 -4.39
N TYR A 58 -4.37 -9.36 -4.06
CA TYR A 58 -3.26 -8.52 -4.48
C TYR A 58 -3.05 -8.66 -5.97
N GLN A 59 -3.62 -7.72 -6.71
CA GLN A 59 -3.55 -7.66 -8.14
C GLN A 59 -3.06 -6.29 -8.58
N LEU A 60 -2.03 -6.27 -9.41
CA LEU A 60 -1.51 -5.08 -10.05
C LEU A 60 -1.61 -5.26 -11.56
N THR A 61 -2.33 -4.37 -12.21
CA THR A 61 -2.42 -4.30 -13.67
C THR A 61 -1.78 -3.02 -14.16
N GLY A 62 -0.73 -3.15 -14.93
CA GLY A 62 0.01 -2.03 -15.50
C GLY A 62 0.07 -2.09 -17.03
N THR A 63 0.61 -1.05 -17.63
CA THR A 63 0.79 -0.97 -19.11
C THR A 63 1.90 -1.90 -19.63
N LYS A 64 2.74 -2.43 -18.75
CA LYS A 64 3.91 -3.26 -19.09
C LYS A 64 3.81 -4.68 -18.57
N GLY A 65 2.88 -4.97 -17.67
CA GLY A 65 2.75 -6.28 -17.09
C GLY A 65 1.65 -6.36 -16.05
N PHE A 66 1.50 -7.55 -15.53
CA PHE A 66 0.50 -7.93 -14.55
C PHE A 66 1.17 -8.73 -13.44
N ALA A 67 0.75 -8.52 -12.21
CA ALA A 67 1.14 -9.31 -11.05
C ALA A 67 -0.09 -9.67 -10.22
N ASN A 68 -0.15 -10.91 -9.76
CA ASN A 68 -1.22 -11.41 -8.90
C ASN A 68 -0.63 -12.31 -7.80
N LYS A 69 -1.15 -12.20 -6.57
CA LYS A 69 -0.75 -13.10 -5.50
C LYS A 69 -1.83 -14.12 -5.15
N TYR A 70 -3.10 -13.76 -5.26
CA TYR A 70 -4.24 -14.60 -4.90
C TYR A 70 -5.28 -14.62 -6.02
N PRO A 71 -5.96 -15.75 -6.27
CA PRO A 71 -5.74 -17.09 -5.74
C PRO A 71 -4.53 -17.79 -6.36
N VAL A 72 -4.01 -17.28 -7.47
CA VAL A 72 -2.83 -17.81 -8.17
C VAL A 72 -1.74 -16.76 -8.08
N GLU A 73 -0.59 -17.14 -7.58
CA GLU A 73 0.58 -16.26 -7.57
C GLU A 73 1.30 -16.35 -8.92
N GLY A 74 1.52 -15.20 -9.55
CA GLY A 74 2.18 -15.16 -10.84
C GLY A 74 2.26 -13.78 -11.46
N TYR A 75 3.02 -13.74 -12.54
CA TYR A 75 3.29 -12.52 -13.31
C TYR A 75 2.99 -12.79 -14.78
N ALA A 76 2.57 -11.77 -15.52
CA ALA A 76 2.44 -11.81 -16.96
C ALA A 76 3.18 -10.62 -17.57
N LEU A 77 4.20 -10.90 -18.36
CA LEU A 77 5.01 -9.93 -19.08
C LEU A 77 5.32 -10.46 -20.48
N SER A 78 5.49 -9.55 -21.43
CA SER A 78 6.07 -9.92 -22.73
C SER A 78 7.57 -10.22 -22.60
N SER A 79 8.13 -10.95 -23.56
CA SER A 79 9.57 -11.22 -23.61
C SER A 79 10.41 -9.94 -23.52
N GLN A 80 9.95 -8.88 -24.19
CA GLN A 80 10.63 -7.59 -24.16
C GLN A 80 10.63 -6.95 -22.76
N GLU A 81 9.52 -6.98 -22.05
CA GLU A 81 9.42 -6.40 -20.69
C GLU A 81 10.17 -7.27 -19.67
N LEU A 82 10.17 -8.59 -19.85
CA LEU A 82 10.94 -9.50 -19.02
C LEU A 82 12.45 -9.26 -19.17
N ALA A 83 12.91 -9.05 -20.41
CA ALA A 83 14.31 -8.70 -20.66
C ALA A 83 14.71 -7.36 -20.04
N LYS A 84 13.83 -6.36 -20.06
CA LYS A 84 14.06 -5.07 -19.37
C LYS A 84 14.11 -5.22 -17.85
N ALA A 85 13.44 -6.23 -17.30
CA ALA A 85 13.49 -6.56 -15.88
C ALA A 85 14.74 -7.39 -15.49
N GLY A 86 15.70 -7.52 -16.40
CA GLY A 86 16.98 -8.20 -16.14
C GLY A 86 16.96 -9.72 -16.28
N VAL A 87 15.95 -10.28 -16.93
CA VAL A 87 15.78 -11.72 -17.13
C VAL A 87 15.84 -12.08 -18.59
N THR A 88 16.61 -13.12 -18.93
CA THR A 88 16.59 -13.70 -20.29
C THR A 88 15.32 -14.54 -20.43
N PRO A 89 14.39 -14.17 -21.33
CA PRO A 89 13.16 -14.92 -21.51
C PRO A 89 13.42 -16.36 -22.00
N SER A 90 12.56 -17.27 -21.58
CA SER A 90 12.64 -18.68 -22.06
C SER A 90 12.15 -18.84 -23.50
N ALA A 91 11.39 -17.87 -24.03
CA ALA A 91 10.92 -17.78 -25.40
C ALA A 91 10.86 -16.32 -25.86
N ASP A 92 11.00 -16.10 -27.17
CA ASP A 92 11.02 -14.75 -27.76
C ASP A 92 9.62 -14.16 -27.93
N ASP A 93 8.57 -14.98 -27.85
CA ASP A 93 7.17 -14.64 -28.15
C ASP A 93 6.26 -14.69 -26.92
N LEU A 94 6.81 -14.57 -25.70
CA LEU A 94 5.97 -14.51 -24.49
C LEU A 94 4.99 -13.34 -24.61
N SER A 95 3.74 -13.67 -24.35
CA SER A 95 2.64 -12.72 -24.36
C SER A 95 2.33 -12.25 -22.94
N GLY A 96 2.06 -10.94 -22.79
CA GLY A 96 1.52 -10.40 -21.54
C GLY A 96 0.10 -10.91 -21.17
N HIS A 97 -0.48 -11.79 -21.96
CA HIS A 97 -1.79 -12.39 -21.71
C HIS A 97 -1.73 -13.79 -21.05
N SER A 98 -0.52 -14.29 -20.78
CA SER A 98 -0.32 -15.57 -20.13
C SER A 98 0.64 -15.42 -18.96
N TYR A 99 0.42 -16.21 -17.91
CA TYR A 99 1.39 -16.26 -16.80
C TYR A 99 2.74 -16.78 -17.29
N LEU A 100 3.80 -16.22 -16.76
CA LEU A 100 5.15 -16.72 -16.98
C LEU A 100 5.29 -18.17 -16.55
N SER A 101 6.14 -18.94 -17.25
CA SER A 101 6.55 -20.27 -16.82
C SER A 101 7.22 -20.23 -15.44
N GLY A 102 7.27 -21.35 -14.74
CA GLY A 102 7.95 -21.43 -13.44
C GLY A 102 9.39 -20.94 -13.51
N LYS A 103 10.13 -21.28 -14.57
CA LYS A 103 11.53 -20.86 -14.79
C LYS A 103 11.67 -19.35 -14.95
N ASP A 104 10.83 -18.72 -15.77
CA ASP A 104 10.87 -17.27 -15.99
C ASP A 104 10.40 -16.50 -14.75
N ARG A 105 9.42 -17.04 -14.04
CA ARG A 105 8.93 -16.50 -12.79
C ARG A 105 10.04 -16.50 -11.73
N GLU A 106 10.67 -17.63 -11.47
CA GLU A 106 11.75 -17.74 -10.48
C GLU A 106 12.92 -16.81 -10.81
N ALA A 107 13.27 -16.70 -12.10
CA ALA A 107 14.32 -15.79 -12.55
C ALA A 107 13.93 -14.31 -12.31
N LEU A 108 12.67 -13.95 -12.57
CA LEU A 108 12.16 -12.60 -12.32
C LEU A 108 12.18 -12.25 -10.83
N GLU A 109 11.68 -13.15 -9.99
CA GLU A 109 11.66 -12.97 -8.53
C GLU A 109 13.07 -12.80 -7.99
N LYS A 110 14.01 -13.64 -8.41
CA LYS A 110 15.42 -13.57 -7.99
C LYS A 110 16.11 -12.29 -8.46
N ALA A 111 15.87 -11.85 -9.69
CA ALA A 111 16.47 -10.64 -10.24
C ALA A 111 15.94 -9.35 -9.59
N ASN A 112 14.74 -9.41 -9.02
CA ASN A 112 14.06 -8.25 -8.46
C ASN A 112 13.74 -8.41 -6.95
N GLU A 113 14.46 -9.30 -6.26
CA GLU A 113 14.28 -9.46 -4.83
C GLU A 113 14.59 -8.17 -4.09
N SER A 114 13.71 -7.81 -3.13
CA SER A 114 13.89 -6.59 -2.37
C SER A 114 15.19 -6.65 -1.53
N PRO A 115 16.09 -5.66 -1.62
CA PRO A 115 17.32 -5.62 -0.84
C PRO A 115 17.12 -5.74 0.68
N ILE A 116 16.01 -5.25 1.19
CA ILE A 116 15.69 -5.38 2.62
C ILE A 116 15.40 -6.84 3.01
N ILE A 117 14.74 -7.60 2.13
CA ILE A 117 14.50 -9.03 2.35
C ILE A 117 15.85 -9.76 2.37
N THR A 118 16.65 -9.61 1.32
CA THR A 118 17.97 -10.22 1.23
C THR A 118 18.85 -9.93 2.46
N LYS A 119 18.77 -8.69 2.97
CA LYS A 119 19.57 -8.25 4.13
C LYS A 119 19.13 -8.88 5.45
N TYR A 120 17.83 -9.02 5.66
CA TYR A 120 17.28 -9.39 6.98
C TYR A 120 16.60 -10.77 7.03
N GLU A 121 16.41 -11.46 5.90
CA GLU A 121 15.60 -12.69 5.82
C GLU A 121 16.01 -13.74 6.84
N LYS A 122 17.33 -14.04 6.94
CA LYS A 122 17.83 -15.06 7.86
C LYS A 122 17.47 -14.72 9.31
N GLN A 123 17.81 -13.53 9.74
CA GLN A 123 17.56 -13.06 11.11
C GLN A 123 16.06 -12.93 11.40
N ALA A 124 15.30 -12.47 10.43
CA ALA A 124 13.85 -12.35 10.54
C ALA A 124 13.16 -13.71 10.72
N LYS A 125 13.62 -14.74 10.01
CA LYS A 125 13.13 -16.12 10.19
C LYS A 125 13.47 -16.70 11.56
N GLU A 126 14.65 -16.39 12.11
CA GLU A 126 15.07 -16.84 13.43
C GLU A 126 14.26 -16.18 14.57
N VAL A 127 13.98 -14.88 14.44
CA VAL A 127 13.19 -14.12 15.43
C VAL A 127 11.72 -14.46 15.36
N GLY A 128 11.17 -14.69 14.16
CA GLY A 128 9.77 -14.99 13.93
C GLY A 128 8.89 -13.74 13.85
N GLY A 129 7.61 -13.85 14.18
CA GLY A 129 6.60 -12.80 14.00
C GLY A 129 6.14 -12.71 12.54
N HIS A 130 4.98 -13.30 12.21
CA HIS A 130 4.42 -13.36 10.86
C HIS A 130 5.44 -13.77 9.77
N GLY A 131 6.25 -14.80 10.06
CA GLY A 131 7.30 -15.27 9.16
C GLY A 131 8.52 -14.34 9.05
N GLY A 132 8.71 -13.44 10.03
CA GLY A 132 9.81 -12.47 10.08
C GLY A 132 9.44 -11.06 9.61
N MET A 133 8.21 -10.85 9.16
CA MET A 133 7.75 -9.55 8.66
C MET A 133 7.79 -8.48 9.75
N ASP A 134 7.36 -8.81 10.95
CA ASP A 134 7.34 -7.89 12.10
C ASP A 134 8.75 -7.43 12.45
N PHE A 135 9.72 -8.37 12.46
CA PHE A 135 11.13 -8.03 12.71
C PHE A 135 11.68 -7.04 11.67
N ILE A 136 11.38 -7.24 10.39
CA ILE A 136 11.86 -6.36 9.33
C ILE A 136 11.26 -4.96 9.49
N MET A 137 9.95 -4.88 9.77
CA MET A 137 9.25 -3.62 9.98
C MET A 137 9.82 -2.85 11.16
N ASP A 138 9.98 -3.50 12.32
CA ASP A 138 10.51 -2.87 13.53
C ASP A 138 11.98 -2.46 13.36
N SER A 139 12.78 -3.29 12.69
CA SER A 139 14.19 -2.96 12.37
C SER A 139 14.30 -1.69 11.53
N ARG A 140 13.38 -1.50 10.56
CA ARG A 140 13.33 -0.28 9.74
C ARG A 140 12.94 0.93 10.56
N LEU A 141 11.93 0.80 11.41
CA LEU A 141 11.52 1.88 12.32
C LEU A 141 12.67 2.34 13.21
N VAL A 142 13.32 1.38 13.88
CA VAL A 142 14.47 1.67 14.76
C VAL A 142 15.61 2.32 13.98
N TYR A 143 15.93 1.80 12.80
CA TYR A 143 16.98 2.35 11.95
C TYR A 143 16.68 3.81 11.55
N CYS A 144 15.46 4.11 11.12
CA CYS A 144 15.05 5.46 10.77
C CYS A 144 15.16 6.43 11.97
N LEU A 145 14.67 6.01 13.14
CA LEU A 145 14.73 6.82 14.36
C LEU A 145 16.17 7.08 14.82
N GLN A 146 17.03 6.07 14.81
CA GLN A 146 18.43 6.20 15.21
C GLN A 146 19.24 7.11 14.29
N ASN A 147 18.90 7.13 13.01
CA ASN A 147 19.64 7.89 12.00
C ASN A 147 18.97 9.22 11.62
N GLY A 148 17.86 9.59 12.26
CA GLY A 148 17.12 10.82 11.96
C GLY A 148 16.53 10.84 10.55
N LEU A 149 16.20 9.67 10.01
CA LEU A 149 15.60 9.51 8.69
C LEU A 149 14.07 9.65 8.77
N PRO A 150 13.40 10.05 7.70
CA PRO A 150 11.96 9.95 7.60
C PRO A 150 11.51 8.49 7.77
N LEU A 151 10.36 8.29 8.40
CA LEU A 151 9.77 6.98 8.53
C LEU A 151 9.29 6.46 7.17
N ASP A 152 9.27 5.14 7.01
CA ASP A 152 8.78 4.47 5.81
C ASP A 152 7.29 4.71 5.59
N ILE A 153 6.55 4.78 6.70
CA ILE A 153 5.13 5.14 6.77
C ILE A 153 5.01 6.27 7.78
N ASP A 154 4.41 7.37 7.39
CA ASP A 154 4.23 8.52 8.25
C ASP A 154 2.74 8.77 8.60
N VAL A 155 2.48 9.84 9.35
CA VAL A 155 1.13 10.19 9.79
C VAL A 155 0.19 10.54 8.62
N TYR A 156 0.73 11.00 7.51
CA TYR A 156 -0.06 11.35 6.33
C TYR A 156 -0.51 10.09 5.58
N ASP A 157 0.39 9.10 5.43
CA ASP A 157 0.02 7.78 4.90
C ASP A 157 -1.09 7.14 5.75
N LEU A 158 -0.95 7.20 7.08
CA LEU A 158 -1.96 6.67 8.00
C LEU A 158 -3.30 7.39 7.84
N ALA A 159 -3.31 8.72 7.78
CA ALA A 159 -4.51 9.52 7.63
C ALA A 159 -5.23 9.19 6.31
N GLU A 160 -4.48 9.08 5.21
CA GLU A 160 -4.99 8.75 3.89
C GLU A 160 -5.61 7.35 3.86
N TRP A 161 -4.98 6.36 4.46
CA TRP A 161 -5.54 5.00 4.49
C TRP A 161 -6.75 4.88 5.41
N CYS A 162 -6.70 5.50 6.59
CA CYS A 162 -7.78 5.40 7.56
C CYS A 162 -9.04 6.16 7.16
N CYS A 163 -8.93 7.26 6.40
CA CYS A 163 -10.11 8.03 5.97
C CYS A 163 -11.00 7.26 4.99
N LEU A 164 -10.49 6.22 4.32
CA LEU A 164 -11.25 5.50 3.29
C LEU A 164 -12.51 4.83 3.84
N ALA A 165 -12.48 4.34 5.06
CA ALA A 165 -13.66 3.74 5.70
C ALA A 165 -14.77 4.78 5.93
N GLU A 166 -14.42 5.95 6.45
CA GLU A 166 -15.37 7.03 6.70
C GLU A 166 -15.90 7.64 5.39
N LEU A 167 -15.02 7.90 4.43
CA LEU A 167 -15.43 8.42 3.11
C LEU A 167 -16.30 7.42 2.36
N GLY A 168 -16.02 6.13 2.50
CA GLY A 168 -16.86 5.05 1.97
C GLY A 168 -18.27 5.08 2.57
N SER A 169 -18.39 5.28 3.89
CA SER A 169 -19.68 5.42 4.56
C SER A 169 -20.45 6.66 4.07
N ILE A 170 -19.76 7.81 3.98
CA ILE A 170 -20.36 9.04 3.44
C ILE A 170 -20.86 8.83 2.01
N SER A 171 -20.09 8.15 1.15
CA SER A 171 -20.51 7.81 -0.21
C SER A 171 -21.79 6.98 -0.22
N MET A 172 -21.86 5.92 0.58
CA MET A 172 -22.99 5.00 0.64
C MET A 172 -24.26 5.67 1.22
N ASP A 173 -24.12 6.46 2.29
CA ASP A 173 -25.22 7.15 2.94
C ASP A 173 -25.86 8.22 2.04
N ASN A 174 -25.13 8.69 1.03
CA ASN A 174 -25.59 9.66 0.05
C ASN A 174 -25.90 9.06 -1.33
N GLY A 175 -26.16 7.76 -1.43
CA GLY A 175 -26.56 7.11 -2.68
C GLY A 175 -25.40 6.74 -3.59
N ASN A 176 -24.28 6.38 -3.01
CA ASN A 176 -23.05 5.93 -3.70
C ASN A 176 -22.38 7.02 -4.55
N ILE A 177 -22.51 8.28 -4.15
CA ILE A 177 -21.90 9.39 -4.86
C ILE A 177 -20.36 9.37 -4.72
N PRO A 178 -19.62 9.95 -5.67
CA PRO A 178 -18.20 10.22 -5.49
C PRO A 178 -17.96 11.17 -4.30
N VAL A 179 -16.95 10.87 -3.50
CA VAL A 179 -16.50 11.69 -2.38
C VAL A 179 -15.02 11.99 -2.58
N GLU A 180 -14.66 13.26 -2.39
CA GLU A 180 -13.27 13.70 -2.50
C GLU A 180 -12.45 13.24 -1.29
N VAL A 181 -11.26 12.68 -1.55
CA VAL A 181 -10.28 12.36 -0.50
C VAL A 181 -9.53 13.64 -0.14
N PRO A 182 -9.52 14.06 1.14
CA PRO A 182 -8.80 15.27 1.54
C PRO A 182 -7.28 15.13 1.31
N ASP A 183 -6.64 16.17 0.82
CA ASP A 183 -5.18 16.25 0.77
C ASP A 183 -4.63 16.63 2.16
N PHE A 184 -4.29 15.63 2.95
CA PHE A 184 -3.71 15.81 4.28
C PHE A 184 -2.32 16.45 4.23
N THR A 185 -1.60 16.33 3.12
CA THR A 185 -0.24 16.85 2.95
C THR A 185 -0.21 18.30 2.48
N ARG A 186 -1.35 18.87 2.11
CA ARG A 186 -1.47 20.25 1.57
C ARG A 186 -0.56 20.48 0.34
N GLY A 187 -0.54 19.52 -0.56
CA GLY A 187 0.22 19.56 -1.80
C GLY A 187 1.67 19.07 -1.70
N GLU A 188 2.12 18.60 -0.53
CA GLU A 188 3.50 18.11 -0.41
C GLU A 188 3.69 16.70 -1.00
N TRP A 189 2.62 15.90 -1.14
CA TRP A 189 2.68 14.54 -1.69
C TRP A 189 3.30 14.46 -3.08
N ASN A 190 3.09 15.44 -3.93
CA ASN A 190 3.58 15.45 -5.32
C ASN A 190 5.07 15.78 -5.43
N LYS A 191 5.71 16.20 -4.34
CA LYS A 191 7.15 16.51 -4.27
C LYS A 191 8.00 15.30 -3.91
N ILE A 192 7.36 14.25 -3.37
CA ILE A 192 8.03 12.99 -3.02
C ILE A 192 7.96 12.08 -4.23
N LYS A 193 9.11 11.67 -4.76
CA LYS A 193 9.21 10.79 -5.90
C LYS A 193 9.89 9.48 -5.53
N GLY A 194 9.34 8.38 -6.05
CA GLY A 194 9.90 7.04 -5.87
C GLY A 194 9.64 6.43 -4.49
N PHE A 195 10.19 5.24 -4.31
CA PHE A 195 10.14 4.51 -3.05
C PHE A 195 11.40 4.76 -2.24
N ARG A 196 11.26 5.16 -0.98
CA ARG A 196 12.39 5.43 -0.09
C ARG A 196 13.14 4.18 0.37
N HIS A 197 12.63 2.98 0.10
CA HIS A 197 13.13 1.73 0.68
C HIS A 197 13.37 0.60 -0.33
N ALA A 198 13.03 0.78 -1.59
CA ALA A 198 13.32 -0.18 -2.66
C ALA A 198 14.60 0.22 -3.37
N TYR A 199 15.73 -0.05 -2.76
CA TYR A 199 17.02 0.32 -3.29
C TYR A 199 17.59 -0.79 -4.17
N ALA A 200 17.99 -0.43 -5.39
CA ALA A 200 18.62 -1.35 -6.33
C ALA A 200 20.10 -1.63 -5.98
N SER A 201 20.74 -0.71 -5.24
CA SER A 201 22.15 -0.87 -4.83
C SER A 201 22.46 -0.09 -3.54
N PRO A 202 23.59 -0.37 -2.87
CA PRO A 202 24.05 0.44 -1.74
C PRO A 202 24.28 1.91 -2.08
N ALA A 203 24.63 2.23 -3.33
CA ALA A 203 24.80 3.62 -3.77
C ALA A 203 23.45 4.33 -3.89
N ASP A 204 22.43 3.66 -4.42
CA ASP A 204 21.05 4.17 -4.49
C ASP A 204 20.48 4.37 -3.08
N GLU A 205 20.77 3.46 -2.15
CA GLU A 205 20.40 3.60 -0.74
C GLU A 205 21.04 4.85 -0.12
N ALA A 206 22.32 5.07 -0.34
CA ALA A 206 23.02 6.23 0.18
C ALA A 206 22.46 7.54 -0.38
N GLN A 207 22.17 7.59 -1.69
CA GLN A 207 21.57 8.77 -2.32
C GLN A 207 20.15 9.02 -1.80
N ALA A 208 19.32 7.98 -1.71
CA ALA A 208 17.96 8.10 -1.20
C ALA A 208 17.93 8.56 0.26
N ASN A 209 18.86 8.09 1.10
CA ASN A 209 19.01 8.54 2.46
C ASN A 209 19.43 10.02 2.52
N ALA A 210 20.36 10.45 1.67
CA ALA A 210 20.78 11.84 1.59
C ALA A 210 19.62 12.77 1.17
N ASP A 211 18.85 12.36 0.17
CA ASP A 211 17.68 13.09 -0.32
C ASP A 211 16.58 13.18 0.76
N ALA A 212 16.35 12.10 1.50
CA ALA A 212 15.40 12.05 2.59
C ALA A 212 15.81 12.98 3.77
N ILE A 213 17.09 13.00 4.11
CA ILE A 213 17.64 13.91 5.14
C ILE A 213 17.48 15.36 4.69
N ALA A 214 17.85 15.68 3.45
CA ALA A 214 17.73 17.02 2.89
C ALA A 214 16.27 17.50 2.92
N PHE A 215 15.33 16.66 2.50
CA PHE A 215 13.89 16.95 2.54
C PHE A 215 13.39 17.18 3.97
N THR A 216 13.77 16.30 4.92
CA THR A 216 13.41 16.45 6.33
C THR A 216 13.91 17.76 6.92
N ASN A 217 15.13 18.17 6.59
CA ASN A 217 15.69 19.44 7.04
C ASN A 217 14.94 20.65 6.46
N GLN A 218 14.50 20.57 5.20
CA GLN A 218 13.64 21.61 4.62
C GLN A 218 12.30 21.73 5.35
N LEU A 219 11.68 20.60 5.72
CA LEU A 219 10.42 20.60 6.49
C LEU A 219 10.61 21.20 7.89
N LYS A 220 11.72 20.86 8.58
CA LYS A 220 12.04 21.42 9.90
C LYS A 220 12.20 22.95 9.83
N GLU A 221 12.90 23.46 8.83
CA GLU A 221 13.05 24.91 8.62
C GLU A 221 11.74 25.61 8.30
N LYS A 222 10.87 25.00 7.48
CA LYS A 222 9.53 25.53 7.21
C LYS A 222 8.68 25.56 8.48
N GLY A 223 8.69 24.48 9.25
CA GLY A 223 7.98 24.40 10.54
C GLY A 223 8.45 25.47 11.52
N LYS A 224 9.75 25.65 11.67
CA LYS A 224 10.33 26.71 12.52
C LYS A 224 9.83 28.10 12.12
N LYS A 225 9.90 28.44 10.84
CA LYS A 225 9.39 29.72 10.32
C LYS A 225 7.88 29.91 10.53
N TYR A 226 7.10 28.83 10.45
CA TYR A 226 5.67 28.87 10.75
C TYR A 226 5.41 29.22 12.22
N TRP A 227 6.05 28.53 13.15
CA TRP A 227 5.89 28.77 14.59
C TRP A 227 6.39 30.15 15.02
N GLU A 228 7.48 30.63 14.45
CA GLU A 228 7.92 32.01 14.68
C GLU A 228 6.89 33.06 14.27
N LYS A 229 6.12 32.81 13.18
CA LYS A 229 5.01 33.69 12.77
C LYS A 229 3.84 33.62 13.74
N VAL A 230 3.48 32.42 14.21
CA VAL A 230 2.41 32.22 15.18
C VAL A 230 2.74 32.92 16.49
N ASP A 231 3.94 32.75 17.01
CA ASP A 231 4.40 33.40 18.25
C ASP A 231 4.42 34.91 18.15
N LYS A 232 4.84 35.44 17.01
CA LYS A 232 4.80 36.89 16.75
C LYS A 232 3.38 37.44 16.69
N ALA A 233 2.45 36.67 16.14
CA ALA A 233 1.03 37.06 16.10
C ALA A 233 0.38 36.98 17.49
N ALA A 234 0.72 35.97 18.29
CA ALA A 234 0.22 35.83 19.66
C ALA A 234 0.67 36.96 20.61
N LYS A 235 1.92 37.46 20.42
CA LYS A 235 2.48 38.57 21.21
C LYS A 235 1.94 39.93 20.82
N LYS A 236 1.17 40.05 19.72
CA LYS A 236 0.55 41.32 19.29
C LYS A 236 -0.91 41.45 19.73
N LYS A 237 -1.47 40.43 20.37
CA LYS A 237 -2.76 40.43 21.05
C LYS A 237 -2.53 40.65 22.55
#